data_df4485c9df94c47beffc98af1cc447fe
#
_entry.id   df4485c9df94c47beffc98af1cc447fe
#
_cell.length_a   1.000
_cell.length_b   1.000
_cell.length_c   1.000
_cell.angle_alpha   90.00
_cell.angle_beta   90.00
_cell.angle_gamma   90.00
#
_symmetry.space_group_name_H-M   'P 1'
#
loop_
_entity.id
_entity.type
_entity.pdbx_description
1 polymer ?
#
loop_
_entity_poly.entity_id
_entity_poly.type
_entity_poly.pdbx_seq_one_letter_code
_entity_poly.pdbx_strand_id
1 'polypeptide(L)'
;MIAIPPDLEHVIDEAWEATKDVPGYLVENEARFLGVLAALVPAKGAIVEIGSFRGRSTVMLAKVASHYGLGPIVAIDPHNSPILLPSGGEASSFDDFRSSIRSAGIEQHVEPRVAYSKDVSPSWNRPIRLLWIDGDHSYGGAKADYDGFLPHVVPNGVIALHDSLSTFDGPIRVFVEEMLRSDKFGPAGFVHSIAWSQFRPTDGPAFKSQREKLARRAARLIPFVEDARELRGLEKIRYKLNRSRVPRFPLTYGAWAEQLDARPRS
;
A
#
# COMPACT_ATOMS: atom_id res chain seq x y z
N MET A 1 10.45 -19.63 9.34
CA MET A 1 11.03 -18.61 8.42
C MET A 1 10.25 -18.64 7.13
N ILE A 2 9.89 -17.46 6.62
CA ILE A 2 9.32 -17.33 5.27
C ILE A 2 10.42 -17.68 4.29
N ALA A 3 10.16 -18.68 3.43
CA ALA A 3 11.08 -19.04 2.37
C ALA A 3 11.04 -17.97 1.28
N ILE A 4 12.18 -17.39 0.95
CA ILE A 4 12.32 -16.48 -0.17
C ILE A 4 12.53 -17.33 -1.43
N PRO A 5 11.65 -17.19 -2.45
CA PRO A 5 11.87 -17.88 -3.72
C PRO A 5 13.21 -17.47 -4.32
N PRO A 6 14.00 -18.42 -4.86
CA PRO A 6 15.33 -18.12 -5.39
C PRO A 6 15.32 -17.20 -6.63
N ASP A 7 14.18 -17.14 -7.31
CA ASP A 7 13.92 -16.31 -8.49
C ASP A 7 13.24 -14.96 -8.17
N LEU A 8 12.99 -14.64 -6.89
CA LEU A 8 12.20 -13.47 -6.49
C LEU A 8 12.76 -12.16 -7.06
N GLU A 9 14.08 -11.98 -7.03
CA GLU A 9 14.72 -10.77 -7.55
C GLU A 9 14.46 -10.63 -9.06
N HIS A 10 14.66 -11.69 -9.81
CA HIS A 10 14.40 -11.73 -11.26
C HIS A 10 12.94 -11.44 -11.59
N VAL A 11 12.01 -12.06 -10.86
CA VAL A 11 10.56 -11.84 -11.06
C VAL A 11 10.17 -10.39 -10.77
N ILE A 12 10.74 -9.78 -9.74
CA ILE A 12 10.49 -8.36 -9.41
C ILE A 12 11.11 -7.44 -10.47
N ASP A 13 12.28 -7.76 -11.01
CA ASP A 13 12.91 -7.01 -12.08
C ASP A 13 12.07 -7.05 -13.36
N GLU A 14 11.59 -8.22 -13.77
CA GLU A 14 10.70 -8.36 -14.92
C GLU A 14 9.36 -7.62 -14.71
N ALA A 15 8.81 -7.72 -13.50
CA ALA A 15 7.59 -6.98 -13.16
C ALA A 15 7.80 -5.46 -13.18
N TRP A 16 8.97 -4.97 -12.75
CA TRP A 16 9.32 -3.55 -12.84
C TRP A 16 9.48 -3.10 -14.30
N GLU A 17 10.12 -3.88 -15.16
CA GLU A 17 10.23 -3.57 -16.59
C GLU A 17 8.85 -3.41 -17.26
N ALA A 18 7.86 -4.23 -16.86
CA ALA A 18 6.49 -4.11 -17.34
C ALA A 18 5.73 -2.92 -16.72
N THR A 19 6.19 -2.42 -15.56
CA THR A 19 5.51 -1.38 -14.76
C THR A 19 6.04 0.03 -15.05
N LYS A 20 7.34 0.19 -15.29
CA LYS A 20 8.04 1.48 -15.29
C LYS A 20 7.46 2.52 -16.25
N ASP A 21 6.94 2.07 -17.40
CA ASP A 21 6.38 2.94 -18.45
C ASP A 21 4.86 3.15 -18.31
N VAL A 22 4.20 2.45 -17.36
CA VAL A 22 2.78 2.69 -17.06
C VAL A 22 2.65 4.05 -16.35
N PRO A 23 1.79 4.97 -16.84
CA PRO A 23 1.62 6.26 -16.21
C PRO A 23 1.11 6.15 -14.77
N GLY A 24 1.75 6.87 -13.83
CA GLY A 24 1.39 6.86 -12.40
C GLY A 24 2.50 7.42 -11.53
N TYR A 25 2.24 7.48 -10.22
CA TYR A 25 3.11 8.19 -9.26
C TYR A 25 3.98 7.25 -8.41
N LEU A 26 3.84 5.93 -8.57
CA LEU A 26 4.64 4.94 -7.86
C LEU A 26 6.08 4.95 -8.38
N VAL A 27 7.05 5.17 -7.48
CA VAL A 27 8.48 5.12 -7.83
C VAL A 27 9.03 3.69 -7.74
N GLU A 28 10.19 3.43 -8.34
CA GLU A 28 10.78 2.09 -8.45
C GLU A 28 10.86 1.35 -7.10
N ASN A 29 11.41 1.98 -6.06
CA ASN A 29 11.56 1.35 -4.74
C ASN A 29 10.21 0.98 -4.10
N GLU A 30 9.16 1.75 -4.36
CA GLU A 30 7.80 1.48 -3.90
C GLU A 30 7.17 0.32 -4.68
N ALA A 31 7.34 0.33 -6.01
CA ALA A 31 6.88 -0.76 -6.86
C ALA A 31 7.54 -2.09 -6.48
N ARG A 32 8.87 -2.11 -6.34
CA ARG A 32 9.61 -3.30 -5.88
C ARG A 32 9.13 -3.79 -4.53
N PHE A 33 8.84 -2.87 -3.61
CA PHE A 33 8.26 -3.22 -2.32
C PHE A 33 6.87 -3.86 -2.44
N LEU A 34 5.98 -3.34 -3.28
CA LEU A 34 4.70 -3.97 -3.56
C LEU A 34 4.86 -5.38 -4.13
N GLY A 35 5.84 -5.59 -5.02
CA GLY A 35 6.21 -6.91 -5.51
C GLY A 35 6.62 -7.87 -4.37
N VAL A 36 7.44 -7.41 -3.44
CA VAL A 36 7.81 -8.18 -2.24
C VAL A 36 6.58 -8.53 -1.40
N LEU A 37 5.68 -7.59 -1.17
CA LEU A 37 4.43 -7.85 -0.44
C LEU A 37 3.55 -8.85 -1.18
N ALA A 38 3.42 -8.71 -2.51
CA ALA A 38 2.66 -9.64 -3.33
C ALA A 38 3.19 -11.08 -3.24
N ALA A 39 4.52 -11.25 -3.14
CA ALA A 39 5.16 -12.57 -3.06
C ALA A 39 5.19 -13.14 -1.64
N LEU A 40 5.58 -12.33 -0.64
CA LEU A 40 6.04 -12.83 0.66
C LEU A 40 5.05 -12.69 1.81
N VAL A 41 3.89 -12.02 1.67
CA VAL A 41 2.90 -11.96 2.75
C VAL A 41 2.44 -13.37 3.13
N PRO A 42 2.68 -13.82 4.39
CA PRO A 42 2.49 -15.22 4.79
C PRO A 42 1.04 -15.49 5.18
N ALA A 43 0.11 -15.11 4.31
CA ALA A 43 -1.32 -15.28 4.50
C ALA A 43 -1.97 -15.70 3.19
N LYS A 44 -3.16 -16.31 3.26
CA LYS A 44 -3.96 -16.68 2.09
C LYS A 44 -5.17 -15.77 1.97
N GLY A 45 -5.50 -15.35 0.77
CA GLY A 45 -6.61 -14.46 0.47
C GLY A 45 -6.36 -13.62 -0.76
N ALA A 46 -7.28 -12.72 -1.06
CA ALA A 46 -7.15 -11.77 -2.16
C ALA A 46 -6.07 -10.73 -1.87
N ILE A 47 -5.52 -10.15 -2.92
CA ILE A 47 -4.87 -8.84 -2.88
C ILE A 47 -5.94 -7.83 -3.30
N VAL A 48 -6.22 -6.86 -2.44
CA VAL A 48 -7.16 -5.78 -2.72
C VAL A 48 -6.38 -4.49 -2.86
N GLU A 49 -6.57 -3.83 -3.98
CA GLU A 49 -6.04 -2.51 -4.29
C GLU A 49 -7.19 -1.51 -4.33
N ILE A 50 -7.07 -0.41 -3.59
CA ILE A 50 -7.98 0.72 -3.61
C ILE A 50 -7.25 1.91 -4.20
N GLY A 51 -7.74 2.43 -5.34
CA GLY A 51 -7.05 3.45 -6.13
C GLY A 51 -6.06 2.84 -7.13
N SER A 52 -6.57 2.26 -8.21
CA SER A 52 -5.74 1.65 -9.25
C SER A 52 -5.33 2.61 -10.36
N PHE A 53 -6.03 3.75 -10.49
CA PHE A 53 -5.79 4.79 -11.48
C PHE A 53 -5.54 4.23 -12.90
N ARG A 54 -4.33 4.34 -13.43
CA ARG A 54 -3.93 3.82 -14.76
C ARG A 54 -3.26 2.44 -14.70
N GLY A 55 -3.23 1.81 -13.51
CA GLY A 55 -2.80 0.42 -13.33
C GLY A 55 -1.33 0.19 -13.04
N ARG A 56 -0.54 1.24 -12.68
CA ARG A 56 0.90 1.08 -12.43
C ARG A 56 1.19 0.11 -11.29
N SER A 57 0.57 0.30 -10.14
CA SER A 57 0.65 -0.62 -8.99
C SER A 57 0.00 -1.96 -9.27
N THR A 58 -1.15 -1.96 -9.98
CA THR A 58 -1.85 -3.18 -10.39
C THR A 58 -0.96 -4.11 -11.22
N VAL A 59 -0.22 -3.54 -12.20
CA VAL A 59 0.70 -4.33 -13.05
C VAL A 59 1.76 -4.99 -12.21
N MET A 60 2.40 -4.24 -11.30
CA MET A 60 3.44 -4.79 -10.40
C MET A 60 2.88 -5.92 -9.52
N LEU A 61 1.77 -5.66 -8.83
CA LEU A 61 1.12 -6.65 -7.96
C LEU A 61 0.72 -7.91 -8.73
N ALA A 62 0.08 -7.75 -9.90
CA ALA A 62 -0.44 -8.88 -10.66
C ALA A 62 0.65 -9.70 -11.34
N LYS A 63 1.71 -9.08 -11.87
CA LYS A 63 2.86 -9.80 -12.44
C LYS A 63 3.48 -10.73 -11.42
N VAL A 64 3.79 -10.21 -10.23
CA VAL A 64 4.43 -11.00 -9.18
C VAL A 64 3.46 -12.04 -8.61
N ALA A 65 2.22 -11.65 -8.29
CA ALA A 65 1.24 -12.59 -7.73
C ALA A 65 0.90 -13.73 -8.70
N SER A 66 0.73 -13.45 -10.00
CA SER A 66 0.43 -14.49 -11.00
C SER A 66 1.58 -15.46 -11.18
N HIS A 67 2.83 -14.98 -11.16
CA HIS A 67 4.01 -15.85 -11.27
C HIS A 67 4.02 -16.92 -10.17
N TYR A 68 3.66 -16.54 -8.94
CA TYR A 68 3.62 -17.47 -7.80
C TYR A 68 2.24 -18.13 -7.57
N GLY A 69 1.28 -17.94 -8.47
CA GLY A 69 -0.06 -18.54 -8.31
C GLY A 69 -0.84 -18.04 -7.10
N LEU A 70 -0.65 -16.76 -6.72
CA LEU A 70 -1.19 -16.18 -5.48
C LEU A 70 -2.57 -15.51 -5.63
N GLY A 71 -3.32 -15.89 -6.64
CA GLY A 71 -4.70 -15.44 -6.90
C GLY A 71 -4.79 -14.10 -7.62
N PRO A 72 -6.00 -13.70 -8.00
CA PRO A 72 -6.21 -12.45 -8.71
C PRO A 72 -6.06 -11.23 -7.79
N ILE A 73 -5.74 -10.09 -8.42
CA ILE A 73 -5.80 -8.78 -7.80
C ILE A 73 -7.22 -8.23 -7.98
N VAL A 74 -7.83 -7.74 -6.92
CA VAL A 74 -9.09 -6.99 -7.01
C VAL A 74 -8.76 -5.51 -6.97
N ALA A 75 -8.88 -4.84 -8.11
CA ALA A 75 -8.55 -3.43 -8.29
C ALA A 75 -9.83 -2.59 -8.24
N ILE A 76 -9.97 -1.77 -7.20
CA ILE A 76 -11.16 -0.96 -6.94
C ILE A 76 -10.83 0.50 -7.19
N ASP A 77 -11.49 1.10 -8.18
CA ASP A 77 -11.32 2.51 -8.52
C ASP A 77 -12.58 3.00 -9.26
N PRO A 78 -13.17 4.14 -8.91
CA PRO A 78 -14.29 4.72 -9.67
C PRO A 78 -13.87 5.25 -11.05
N HIS A 79 -12.58 5.43 -11.30
CA HIS A 79 -12.00 5.97 -12.54
C HIS A 79 -12.62 7.30 -13.01
N ASN A 80 -13.04 8.13 -12.05
CA ASN A 80 -13.67 9.42 -12.29
C ASN A 80 -12.73 10.62 -12.02
N SER A 81 -11.47 10.36 -11.70
CA SER A 81 -10.47 11.42 -11.64
C SER A 81 -10.21 11.94 -13.05
N PRO A 82 -10.44 13.24 -13.29
CA PRO A 82 -10.27 13.81 -14.61
C PRO A 82 -8.81 13.76 -15.05
N ILE A 83 -8.56 13.19 -16.21
CA ILE A 83 -7.27 13.28 -16.89
C ILE A 83 -7.37 14.38 -17.91
N LEU A 84 -6.64 15.48 -17.68
CA LEU A 84 -6.54 16.56 -18.66
C LEU A 84 -5.74 16.08 -19.89
N LEU A 85 -6.37 16.06 -21.05
CA LEU A 85 -5.72 15.74 -22.30
C LEU A 85 -4.98 16.97 -22.86
N PRO A 86 -3.80 16.79 -23.50
CA PRO A 86 -3.09 17.89 -24.14
C PRO A 86 -3.92 18.64 -25.20
N SER A 87 -4.91 17.96 -25.81
CA SER A 87 -5.84 18.50 -26.80
C SER A 87 -7.00 19.30 -26.18
N GLY A 88 -7.07 19.40 -24.86
CA GLY A 88 -8.25 19.87 -24.12
C GLY A 88 -9.31 18.77 -24.00
N GLY A 89 -10.04 18.77 -22.87
CA GLY A 89 -11.01 17.76 -22.50
C GLY A 89 -10.50 16.81 -21.41
N GLU A 90 -11.39 15.94 -20.95
CA GLU A 90 -11.14 14.98 -19.88
C GLU A 90 -11.29 13.55 -20.43
N ALA A 91 -10.44 12.64 -19.99
CA ALA A 91 -10.55 11.21 -20.28
C ALA A 91 -10.70 10.41 -18.97
N SER A 92 -11.36 9.26 -19.08
CA SER A 92 -11.41 8.29 -17.98
C SER A 92 -10.05 7.58 -17.84
N SER A 93 -9.58 7.41 -16.60
CA SER A 93 -8.41 6.57 -16.33
C SER A 93 -8.66 5.09 -16.61
N PHE A 94 -9.91 4.66 -16.80
CA PHE A 94 -10.26 3.25 -16.98
C PHE A 94 -9.75 2.67 -18.28
N ASP A 95 -9.80 3.43 -19.39
CA ASP A 95 -9.27 2.95 -20.67
C ASP A 95 -7.76 2.80 -20.63
N ASP A 96 -7.05 3.73 -19.98
CA ASP A 96 -5.62 3.63 -19.75
C ASP A 96 -5.30 2.41 -18.85
N PHE A 97 -6.07 2.21 -17.78
CA PHE A 97 -5.96 1.05 -16.90
C PHE A 97 -6.10 -0.27 -17.70
N ARG A 98 -7.16 -0.39 -18.50
CA ARG A 98 -7.38 -1.57 -19.35
C ARG A 98 -6.25 -1.79 -20.34
N SER A 99 -5.76 -0.71 -20.94
CA SER A 99 -4.62 -0.78 -21.86
C SER A 99 -3.37 -1.28 -21.15
N SER A 100 -3.09 -0.78 -19.94
CA SER A 100 -1.93 -1.17 -19.13
C SER A 100 -1.94 -2.65 -18.77
N ILE A 101 -3.06 -3.16 -18.23
CA ILE A 101 -3.16 -4.57 -17.83
C ILE A 101 -3.11 -5.52 -19.05
N ARG A 102 -3.66 -5.08 -20.20
CA ARG A 102 -3.58 -5.84 -21.46
C ARG A 102 -2.17 -5.88 -22.01
N SER A 103 -1.51 -4.74 -22.08
CA SER A 103 -0.12 -4.64 -22.57
C SER A 103 0.85 -5.45 -21.71
N ALA A 104 0.57 -5.54 -20.42
CA ALA A 104 1.32 -6.37 -19.47
C ALA A 104 0.94 -7.87 -19.54
N GLY A 105 -0.11 -8.26 -20.28
CA GLY A 105 -0.55 -9.65 -20.40
C GLY A 105 -1.11 -10.25 -19.10
N ILE A 106 -1.78 -9.43 -18.28
CA ILE A 106 -2.26 -9.84 -16.95
C ILE A 106 -3.78 -9.70 -16.78
N GLU A 107 -4.55 -9.48 -17.83
CA GLU A 107 -6.01 -9.26 -17.77
C GLU A 107 -6.72 -10.37 -16.97
N GLN A 108 -6.33 -11.64 -17.16
CA GLN A 108 -6.93 -12.79 -16.48
C GLN A 108 -6.58 -12.87 -14.98
N HIS A 109 -5.62 -12.07 -14.50
CA HIS A 109 -5.17 -12.02 -13.10
C HIS A 109 -5.70 -10.80 -12.34
N VAL A 110 -6.44 -9.93 -13.01
CA VAL A 110 -6.99 -8.69 -12.43
C VAL A 110 -8.51 -8.70 -12.53
N GLU A 111 -9.16 -8.44 -11.42
CA GLU A 111 -10.60 -8.27 -11.29
C GLU A 111 -10.89 -6.78 -11.03
N PRO A 112 -11.18 -5.98 -12.09
CA PRO A 112 -11.48 -4.57 -11.91
C PRO A 112 -12.89 -4.37 -11.33
N ARG A 113 -12.99 -3.45 -10.38
CA ARG A 113 -14.24 -2.97 -9.78
C ARG A 113 -14.33 -1.46 -10.00
N VAL A 114 -15.07 -1.04 -11.02
CA VAL A 114 -15.31 0.38 -11.34
C VAL A 114 -16.37 0.91 -10.39
N ALA A 115 -15.95 1.22 -9.16
CA ALA A 115 -16.82 1.68 -8.08
C ALA A 115 -16.00 2.37 -6.98
N TYR A 116 -16.64 3.14 -6.13
CA TYR A 116 -16.01 3.59 -4.89
C TYR A 116 -15.83 2.42 -3.92
N SER A 117 -14.75 2.42 -3.18
CA SER A 117 -14.43 1.42 -2.13
C SER A 117 -15.58 1.26 -1.11
N LYS A 118 -16.19 2.37 -0.70
CA LYS A 118 -17.36 2.41 0.21
C LYS A 118 -18.58 1.67 -0.31
N ASP A 119 -18.75 1.57 -1.63
CA ASP A 119 -19.88 0.86 -2.26
C ASP A 119 -19.58 -0.63 -2.42
N VAL A 120 -18.29 -1.01 -2.45
CA VAL A 120 -17.84 -2.40 -2.56
C VAL A 120 -17.75 -3.07 -1.19
N SER A 121 -17.22 -2.36 -0.18
CA SER A 121 -16.91 -2.94 1.13
C SER A 121 -18.11 -3.55 1.87
N PRO A 122 -19.37 -3.03 1.80
CA PRO A 122 -20.50 -3.65 2.50
C PRO A 122 -20.88 -5.05 1.99
N SER A 123 -20.53 -5.36 0.74
CA SER A 123 -20.80 -6.68 0.12
C SER A 123 -19.55 -7.57 0.07
N TRP A 124 -18.42 -7.10 0.59
CA TRP A 124 -17.18 -7.86 0.55
C TRP A 124 -17.23 -9.05 1.53
N ASN A 125 -16.87 -10.24 1.05
CA ASN A 125 -16.93 -11.47 1.85
C ASN A 125 -15.72 -12.40 1.65
N ARG A 126 -14.66 -11.90 1.01
CA ARG A 126 -13.46 -12.69 0.72
C ARG A 126 -12.34 -12.36 1.72
N PRO A 127 -11.53 -13.35 2.16
CA PRO A 127 -10.35 -13.08 2.97
C PRO A 127 -9.33 -12.23 2.19
N ILE A 128 -8.72 -11.25 2.87
CA ILE A 128 -7.71 -10.34 2.30
C ILE A 128 -6.36 -10.63 2.95
N ARG A 129 -5.37 -11.00 2.14
CA ARG A 129 -3.99 -11.18 2.60
C ARG A 129 -3.14 -9.91 2.47
N LEU A 130 -3.44 -9.07 1.48
CA LEU A 130 -2.79 -7.78 1.27
C LEU A 130 -3.85 -6.75 0.91
N LEU A 131 -3.94 -5.70 1.71
CA LEU A 131 -4.76 -4.52 1.44
C LEU A 131 -3.82 -3.36 1.11
N TRP A 132 -3.85 -2.90 -0.14
CA TRP A 132 -3.13 -1.74 -0.64
C TRP A 132 -4.09 -0.57 -0.80
N ILE A 133 -3.85 0.52 -0.06
CA ILE A 133 -4.68 1.73 -0.05
C ILE A 133 -3.90 2.88 -0.67
N ASP A 134 -4.37 3.34 -1.82
CA ASP A 134 -3.82 4.45 -2.62
C ASP A 134 -4.95 5.25 -3.29
N GLY A 135 -6.11 5.34 -2.62
CA GLY A 135 -7.31 6.01 -3.10
C GLY A 135 -7.38 7.48 -2.70
N ASP A 136 -8.43 7.86 -1.97
CA ASP A 136 -8.61 9.23 -1.47
C ASP A 136 -7.63 9.50 -0.32
N HIS A 137 -6.73 10.47 -0.54
CA HIS A 137 -5.70 10.83 0.43
C HIS A 137 -6.18 11.74 1.57
N SER A 138 -7.48 12.11 1.61
CA SER A 138 -8.07 12.75 2.79
C SER A 138 -8.18 11.76 3.94
N TYR A 139 -8.17 12.27 5.19
CA TYR A 139 -8.34 11.39 6.35
C TYR A 139 -9.68 10.64 6.32
N GLY A 140 -10.76 11.31 5.90
CA GLY A 140 -12.08 10.68 5.79
C GLY A 140 -12.08 9.53 4.77
N GLY A 141 -11.48 9.75 3.60
CA GLY A 141 -11.39 8.74 2.53
C GLY A 141 -10.51 7.55 2.93
N ALA A 142 -9.27 7.80 3.31
CA ALA A 142 -8.34 6.75 3.73
C ALA A 142 -8.85 5.94 4.94
N LYS A 143 -9.53 6.61 5.89
CA LYS A 143 -10.16 5.95 7.04
C LYS A 143 -11.33 5.07 6.63
N ALA A 144 -12.18 5.53 5.69
CA ALA A 144 -13.30 4.75 5.18
C ALA A 144 -12.81 3.49 4.43
N ASP A 145 -11.74 3.61 3.63
CA ASP A 145 -11.10 2.49 2.95
C ASP A 145 -10.56 1.46 3.96
N TYR A 146 -9.85 1.95 4.97
CA TYR A 146 -9.30 1.10 6.03
C TYR A 146 -10.41 0.40 6.82
N ASP A 147 -11.41 1.14 7.32
CA ASP A 147 -12.49 0.58 8.14
C ASP A 147 -13.35 -0.42 7.36
N GLY A 148 -13.61 -0.14 6.08
CA GLY A 148 -14.44 -0.99 5.23
C GLY A 148 -13.82 -2.35 4.94
N PHE A 149 -12.50 -2.43 4.84
CA PHE A 149 -11.82 -3.68 4.45
C PHE A 149 -11.04 -4.37 5.57
N LEU A 150 -10.70 -3.67 6.67
CA LEU A 150 -10.03 -4.27 7.84
C LEU A 150 -10.73 -5.54 8.36
N PRO A 151 -12.06 -5.63 8.47
CA PRO A 151 -12.74 -6.82 8.99
C PRO A 151 -12.46 -8.10 8.19
N HIS A 152 -12.00 -7.96 6.95
CA HIS A 152 -11.72 -9.05 6.03
C HIS A 152 -10.23 -9.38 5.92
N VAL A 153 -9.36 -8.57 6.54
CA VAL A 153 -7.92 -8.86 6.57
C VAL A 153 -7.65 -10.02 7.51
N VAL A 154 -7.03 -11.06 6.97
CA VAL A 154 -6.74 -12.27 7.75
C VAL A 154 -5.50 -12.12 8.64
N PRO A 155 -5.37 -12.91 9.71
CA PRO A 155 -4.15 -12.94 10.51
C PRO A 155 -2.89 -13.14 9.64
N ASN A 156 -1.84 -12.41 9.93
CA ASN A 156 -0.59 -12.29 9.15
C ASN A 156 -0.73 -11.60 7.79
N GLY A 157 -1.91 -11.16 7.40
CA GLY A 157 -2.08 -10.25 6.27
C GLY A 157 -1.40 -8.90 6.51
N VAL A 158 -1.19 -8.14 5.45
CA VAL A 158 -0.55 -6.82 5.52
C VAL A 158 -1.50 -5.76 4.99
N ILE A 159 -1.53 -4.61 5.68
CA ILE A 159 -2.13 -3.38 5.19
C ILE A 159 -1.00 -2.41 4.87
N ALA A 160 -1.03 -1.83 3.68
CA ALA A 160 -0.07 -0.85 3.22
C ALA A 160 -0.79 0.38 2.66
N LEU A 161 -0.27 1.59 2.97
CA LEU A 161 -0.85 2.87 2.56
C LEU A 161 0.21 3.68 1.82
N HIS A 162 -0.13 4.11 0.60
CA HIS A 162 0.72 5.00 -0.17
C HIS A 162 0.78 6.41 0.43
N ASP A 163 1.74 7.18 -0.02
CA ASP A 163 1.88 8.62 0.30
C ASP A 163 1.86 9.00 1.78
N SER A 164 2.13 8.03 2.67
CA SER A 164 2.12 8.24 4.13
C SER A 164 3.23 9.18 4.62
N LEU A 165 4.25 9.48 3.81
CA LEU A 165 5.30 10.46 4.10
C LEU A 165 5.28 11.64 3.11
N SER A 166 4.15 11.87 2.44
CA SER A 166 3.88 13.04 1.61
C SER A 166 3.21 14.16 2.41
N THR A 167 2.54 15.08 1.75
CA THR A 167 1.81 16.19 2.38
C THR A 167 0.32 15.94 2.54
N PHE A 168 -0.13 14.68 2.37
CA PHE A 168 -1.51 14.27 2.60
C PHE A 168 -1.70 13.80 4.05
N ASP A 169 -2.85 14.12 4.64
CA ASP A 169 -3.14 13.79 6.04
C ASP A 169 -3.67 12.38 6.23
N GLY A 170 -4.42 11.86 5.26
CA GLY A 170 -5.13 10.58 5.40
C GLY A 170 -4.22 9.39 5.69
N PRO A 171 -3.29 9.04 4.80
CA PRO A 171 -2.48 7.83 4.98
C PRO A 171 -1.65 7.84 6.26
N ILE A 172 -1.00 8.98 6.60
CA ILE A 172 -0.17 9.05 7.81
C ILE A 172 -1.01 9.01 9.09
N ARG A 173 -2.21 9.62 9.11
CA ARG A 173 -3.10 9.60 10.28
C ARG A 173 -3.68 8.21 10.48
N VAL A 174 -4.21 7.57 9.45
CA VAL A 174 -4.70 6.18 9.55
C VAL A 174 -3.59 5.27 10.07
N PHE A 175 -2.39 5.39 9.54
CA PHE A 175 -1.27 4.57 10.01
C PHE A 175 -0.95 4.81 11.49
N VAL A 176 -0.82 6.08 11.92
CA VAL A 176 -0.44 6.42 13.30
C VAL A 176 -1.58 6.18 14.29
N GLU A 177 -2.78 6.62 13.95
CA GLU A 177 -3.91 6.65 14.89
C GLU A 177 -4.61 5.29 14.99
N GLU A 178 -4.76 4.57 13.88
CA GLU A 178 -5.52 3.32 13.80
C GLU A 178 -4.63 2.07 13.88
N MET A 179 -3.47 2.08 13.19
CA MET A 179 -2.65 0.87 13.09
C MET A 179 -1.57 0.82 14.18
N LEU A 180 -0.74 1.87 14.33
CA LEU A 180 0.37 1.84 15.27
C LEU A 180 -0.06 1.84 16.73
N ARG A 181 -1.22 2.43 17.07
CA ARG A 181 -1.77 2.47 18.43
C ARG A 181 -2.63 1.26 18.77
N SER A 182 -3.01 0.47 17.77
CA SER A 182 -3.85 -0.70 17.98
C SER A 182 -3.02 -1.93 18.41
N ASP A 183 -3.55 -2.69 19.36
CA ASP A 183 -2.96 -3.98 19.77
C ASP A 183 -3.23 -5.13 18.78
N LYS A 184 -3.94 -4.87 17.68
CA LYS A 184 -4.20 -5.85 16.62
C LYS A 184 -3.09 -5.93 15.56
N PHE A 185 -2.05 -5.11 15.67
CA PHE A 185 -0.97 -5.07 14.68
C PHE A 185 0.36 -5.55 15.27
N GLY A 186 1.15 -6.19 14.43
CA GLY A 186 2.48 -6.68 14.70
C GLY A 186 3.57 -5.73 14.20
N PRO A 187 4.56 -6.24 13.46
CA PRO A 187 5.60 -5.44 12.85
C PRO A 187 5.02 -4.35 11.94
N ALA A 188 5.64 -3.17 11.99
CA ALA A 188 5.21 -2.01 11.22
C ALA A 188 6.40 -1.16 10.79
N GLY A 189 6.27 -0.42 9.68
CA GLY A 189 7.35 0.42 9.20
C GLY A 189 7.01 1.26 7.99
N PHE A 190 8.06 1.86 7.40
CA PHE A 190 7.99 2.60 6.16
C PHE A 190 9.01 2.09 5.16
N VAL A 191 8.60 2.02 3.88
CA VAL A 191 9.50 1.89 2.74
C VAL A 191 9.19 3.04 1.81
N HIS A 192 10.17 3.88 1.57
CA HIS A 192 10.00 5.16 0.87
C HIS A 192 8.84 5.98 1.47
N SER A 193 7.71 6.18 0.77
CA SER A 193 6.50 6.83 1.30
C SER A 193 5.41 5.85 1.73
N ILE A 194 5.58 4.54 1.51
CA ILE A 194 4.61 3.52 1.89
C ILE A 194 4.73 3.20 3.37
N ALA A 195 3.65 3.41 4.13
CA ALA A 195 3.48 2.86 5.47
C ALA A 195 2.87 1.46 5.38
N TRP A 196 3.30 0.54 6.26
CA TRP A 196 2.75 -0.81 6.29
C TRP A 196 2.72 -1.37 7.71
N SER A 197 1.79 -2.27 7.96
CA SER A 197 1.79 -3.11 9.16
C SER A 197 1.15 -4.47 8.92
N GLN A 198 1.66 -5.48 9.61
CA GLN A 198 1.11 -6.81 9.59
C GLN A 198 -0.04 -6.94 10.60
N PHE A 199 -1.18 -7.49 10.18
CA PHE A 199 -2.32 -7.74 11.05
C PHE A 199 -2.07 -8.97 11.94
N ARG A 200 -1.95 -8.76 13.24
CA ARG A 200 -1.58 -9.78 14.24
C ARG A 200 -2.54 -9.71 15.45
N PRO A 201 -3.82 -10.05 15.27
CA PRO A 201 -4.84 -9.82 16.29
C PRO A 201 -4.62 -10.60 17.59
N THR A 202 -3.84 -11.69 17.57
CA THR A 202 -3.59 -12.53 18.75
C THR A 202 -2.33 -12.18 19.50
N ASP A 203 -1.27 -11.76 18.81
CA ASP A 203 0.06 -11.51 19.41
C ASP A 203 0.59 -10.09 19.12
N GLY A 204 -0.24 -9.23 18.55
CA GLY A 204 0.08 -7.82 18.31
C GLY A 204 0.59 -7.05 19.54
N PRO A 205 0.08 -7.27 20.77
CA PRO A 205 0.59 -6.59 21.96
C PRO A 205 2.11 -6.76 22.16
N ALA A 206 2.70 -7.88 21.77
CA ALA A 206 4.14 -8.12 21.88
C ALA A 206 5.01 -7.16 21.02
N PHE A 207 4.43 -6.52 20.02
CA PHE A 207 5.10 -5.54 19.15
C PHE A 207 4.82 -4.09 19.56
N LYS A 208 4.08 -3.85 20.63
CA LYS A 208 3.65 -2.52 21.08
C LYS A 208 4.81 -1.54 21.22
N SER A 209 5.91 -1.94 21.87
CA SER A 209 7.07 -1.06 22.09
C SER A 209 7.68 -0.58 20.75
N GLN A 210 7.75 -1.44 19.74
CA GLN A 210 8.23 -1.08 18.41
C GLN A 210 7.28 -0.06 17.76
N ARG A 211 5.97 -0.36 17.75
CA ARG A 211 4.96 0.52 17.18
C ARG A 211 4.90 1.88 17.84
N GLU A 212 4.96 1.94 19.17
CA GLU A 212 4.97 3.21 19.91
C GLU A 212 6.19 4.09 19.60
N LYS A 213 7.38 3.48 19.43
CA LYS A 213 8.58 4.22 19.01
C LYS A 213 8.39 4.82 17.61
N LEU A 214 7.79 4.07 16.69
CA LEU A 214 7.49 4.53 15.35
C LEU A 214 6.40 5.61 15.37
N ALA A 215 5.32 5.39 16.10
CA ALA A 215 4.21 6.32 16.26
C ALA A 215 4.67 7.68 16.78
N ARG A 216 5.52 7.73 17.83
CA ARG A 216 6.07 8.98 18.35
C ARG A 216 6.86 9.79 17.32
N ARG A 217 7.50 9.14 16.36
CA ARG A 217 8.26 9.82 15.30
C ARG A 217 7.34 10.25 14.16
N ALA A 218 6.46 9.35 13.70
CA ALA A 218 5.54 9.61 12.61
C ALA A 218 4.47 10.65 12.96
N ALA A 219 3.94 10.64 14.18
CA ALA A 219 2.97 11.62 14.68
C ALA A 219 3.45 13.07 14.59
N ARG A 220 4.77 13.31 14.59
CA ARG A 220 5.33 14.66 14.44
C ARG A 220 5.09 15.26 13.05
N LEU A 221 4.67 14.45 12.08
CA LEU A 221 4.33 14.92 10.73
C LEU A 221 2.89 15.42 10.65
N ILE A 222 1.98 14.87 11.47
CA ILE A 222 0.54 15.16 11.39
C ILE A 222 0.22 16.66 11.42
N PRO A 223 0.76 17.48 12.34
CA PRO A 223 0.43 18.91 12.40
C PRO A 223 0.82 19.72 11.15
N PHE A 224 1.65 19.15 10.27
CA PHE A 224 2.07 19.80 9.03
C PHE A 224 1.19 19.47 7.84
N VAL A 225 0.36 18.43 7.93
CA VAL A 225 -0.41 17.89 6.79
C VAL A 225 -1.92 17.96 6.99
N GLU A 226 -2.40 18.25 8.21
CA GLU A 226 -3.83 18.26 8.58
C GLU A 226 -4.73 19.10 7.66
N ASP A 227 -4.21 20.22 7.13
CA ASP A 227 -5.00 21.15 6.33
C ASP A 227 -4.77 20.95 4.82
N ALA A 228 -4.04 19.92 4.40
CA ALA A 228 -3.66 19.67 2.98
C ALA A 228 -3.06 20.89 2.27
N ARG A 229 -2.43 21.81 3.03
CA ARG A 229 -1.90 23.08 2.54
C ARG A 229 -0.45 22.96 2.08
N GLU A 230 -0.05 23.83 1.18
CA GLU A 230 1.35 23.92 0.76
C GLU A 230 2.24 24.43 1.90
N LEU A 231 3.21 23.61 2.33
CA LEU A 231 4.18 24.00 3.36
C LEU A 231 5.21 24.98 2.79
N ARG A 232 5.42 26.11 3.48
CA ARG A 232 6.37 27.18 3.08
C ARG A 232 7.36 27.50 4.19
N GLY A 233 8.50 28.07 3.81
CA GLY A 233 9.51 28.62 4.72
C GLY A 233 9.94 27.61 5.82
N LEU A 234 9.90 28.05 7.07
CA LEU A 234 10.34 27.26 8.24
C LEU A 234 9.49 26.01 8.46
N GLU A 235 8.20 26.03 8.12
CA GLU A 235 7.34 24.84 8.25
C GLU A 235 7.82 23.72 7.33
N LYS A 236 8.14 24.04 6.06
CA LYS A 236 8.68 23.07 5.10
C LYS A 236 10.01 22.48 5.59
N ILE A 237 10.87 23.30 6.21
CA ILE A 237 12.14 22.84 6.79
C ILE A 237 11.87 21.90 7.97
N ARG A 238 10.98 22.29 8.89
CA ARG A 238 10.60 21.47 10.06
C ARG A 238 9.97 20.14 9.64
N TYR A 239 9.07 20.16 8.65
CA TYR A 239 8.49 18.96 8.07
C TYR A 239 9.57 18.03 7.52
N LYS A 240 10.47 18.53 6.66
CA LYS A 240 11.58 17.74 6.10
C LYS A 240 12.47 17.15 7.19
N LEU A 241 12.78 17.92 8.23
CA LEU A 241 13.58 17.45 9.36
C LEU A 241 12.87 16.36 10.17
N ASN A 242 11.56 16.48 10.43
CA ASN A 242 10.80 15.44 11.09
C ASN A 242 10.67 14.19 10.21
N ARG A 243 10.42 14.36 8.91
CA ARG A 243 10.34 13.28 7.92
C ARG A 243 11.66 12.50 7.82
N SER A 244 12.81 13.17 7.88
CA SER A 244 14.12 12.50 7.84
C SER A 244 14.41 11.65 9.09
N ARG A 245 13.74 11.92 10.21
CA ARG A 245 13.86 11.17 11.46
C ARG A 245 12.94 9.95 11.54
N VAL A 246 12.01 9.81 10.62
CA VAL A 246 11.17 8.61 10.51
C VAL A 246 12.03 7.49 9.92
N PRO A 247 12.20 6.36 10.64
CA PRO A 247 13.00 5.26 10.15
C PRO A 247 12.33 4.62 8.93
N ARG A 248 13.14 4.34 7.92
CA ARG A 248 12.73 3.60 6.72
C ARG A 248 13.55 2.33 6.64
N PHE A 249 12.91 1.26 6.24
CA PHE A 249 13.61 0.00 6.03
C PHE A 249 14.31 0.02 4.67
N PRO A 250 15.58 -0.47 4.61
CA PRO A 250 16.21 -0.74 3.34
C PRO A 250 15.45 -1.86 2.61
N LEU A 251 15.42 -1.79 1.29
CA LEU A 251 14.78 -2.79 0.46
C LEU A 251 15.73 -3.99 0.28
N THR A 252 15.77 -4.88 1.26
CA THR A 252 16.39 -6.19 1.09
C THR A 252 15.36 -7.27 1.35
N TYR A 253 15.26 -8.23 0.44
CA TYR A 253 14.25 -9.31 0.53
C TYR A 253 14.39 -10.13 1.82
N GLY A 254 15.64 -10.37 2.27
CA GLY A 254 15.91 -11.04 3.53
C GLY A 254 15.38 -10.30 4.74
N ALA A 255 15.66 -9.00 4.85
CA ALA A 255 15.17 -8.18 5.96
C ALA A 255 13.64 -8.11 5.99
N TRP A 256 12.99 -8.13 4.81
CA TRP A 256 11.54 -8.18 4.70
C TRP A 256 10.95 -9.50 5.16
N ALA A 257 11.51 -10.61 4.72
CA ALA A 257 11.08 -11.95 5.16
C ALA A 257 11.22 -12.09 6.67
N GLU A 258 12.31 -11.59 7.25
CA GLU A 258 12.52 -11.56 8.70
C GLU A 258 11.49 -10.72 9.44
N GLN A 259 11.11 -9.55 8.91
CA GLN A 259 10.09 -8.71 9.54
C GLN A 259 8.71 -9.37 9.50
N LEU A 260 8.31 -9.94 8.37
CA LEU A 260 7.02 -10.62 8.21
C LEU A 260 6.94 -11.93 9.02
N ASP A 261 8.08 -12.56 9.32
CA ASP A 261 8.19 -13.76 10.15
C ASP A 261 8.55 -13.44 11.62
N ALA A 262 8.61 -12.17 11.98
CA ALA A 262 9.01 -11.77 13.32
C ALA A 262 8.10 -12.41 14.37
N ARG A 263 8.73 -13.09 15.33
CA ARG A 263 8.04 -13.66 16.50
C ARG A 263 8.07 -12.70 17.65
N PRO A 264 7.05 -12.73 18.53
CA PRO A 264 7.11 -11.99 19.79
C PRO A 264 8.40 -12.33 20.53
N ARG A 265 9.11 -11.32 21.01
CA ARG A 265 10.20 -11.56 21.97
C ARG A 265 9.53 -11.97 23.28
N SER A 266 9.86 -13.19 23.75
CA SER A 266 9.48 -13.68 25.07
C SER A 266 9.96 -12.77 26.18
#